data_600dcae36278dc5a544d1dc1b34ff10c
#
_entry.id   600dcae36278dc5a544d1dc1b34ff10c
#
_cell.length_a   1.000
_cell.length_b   1.000
_cell.length_c   1.000
_cell.angle_alpha   90.00
_cell.angle_beta   90.00
_cell.angle_gamma   90.00
#
_symmetry.space_group_name_H-M   'P 1'
#
loop_
_entity.id
_entity.type
_entity.pdbx_description
1 polymer ?
#
loop_
_entity_poly.entity_id
_entity_poly.type
_entity_poly.pdbx_seq_one_letter_code
_entity_poly.pdbx_strand_id
1 'polypeptide(L)'
;MNVSLKWLGTLVDIKGLDPEEMAETLTIDGIPVERVIYPGKGISGVVTGKILSVEKHPNADKLVICHVDVGRPDSIQIVTGANNVKEGLIVPVALDGAHVPAKHDAGTPGGLKYGDIKIKAGELRGVKSAGMMCSCSELGLDENLFPGVNKEGIMILPADTQVGVDFHTLYDLDDVIFEMELTANRADCFSMIGMALEVGAVFKRKVTLPSINGAESGMPIQGRAAVHISDARYCKRFCGRLMENIKMGRSPMWMENRLRSNGIRPINNIVDAANYVMLEIGQPLHTYDYDKVEGNELTCRFAGDKENLKTLDGVERILHHTDLVIADKAENPVCIAGVMGGLNSEITDKTKSVL
;
A
#
# COMPACT_ATOMS: atom_id res chain seq x y z
N MET A 1 -2.35 -1.36 -15.13
CA MET A 1 -1.28 -1.51 -14.12
C MET A 1 -0.67 -0.16 -13.85
N ASN A 2 -0.40 0.19 -12.60
CA ASN A 2 0.35 1.40 -12.30
C ASN A 2 1.85 1.12 -12.28
N VAL A 3 2.66 2.06 -12.80
CA VAL A 3 4.13 1.98 -12.83
C VAL A 3 4.70 3.24 -12.20
N SER A 4 5.30 3.10 -11.02
CA SER A 4 6.04 4.16 -10.34
C SER A 4 7.36 4.40 -11.06
N LEU A 5 7.60 5.62 -11.53
CA LEU A 5 8.88 5.98 -12.14
C LEU A 5 10.03 5.98 -11.13
N LYS A 6 9.74 6.31 -9.88
CA LYS A 6 10.72 6.23 -8.78
C LYS A 6 11.20 4.79 -8.56
N TRP A 7 10.27 3.83 -8.56
CA TRP A 7 10.61 2.40 -8.49
C TRP A 7 11.30 1.92 -9.78
N LEU A 8 10.73 2.24 -10.94
CA LEU A 8 11.29 1.90 -12.24
C LEU A 8 12.75 2.38 -12.37
N GLY A 9 13.04 3.60 -11.89
CA GLY A 9 14.38 4.18 -11.89
C GLY A 9 15.41 3.41 -11.05
N THR A 10 14.98 2.49 -10.17
CA THR A 10 15.90 1.57 -9.48
C THR A 10 16.32 0.39 -10.33
N LEU A 11 15.62 0.12 -11.43
CA LEU A 11 15.84 -1.03 -12.33
C LEU A 11 16.43 -0.59 -13.67
N VAL A 12 16.07 0.58 -14.16
CA VAL A 12 16.56 1.13 -15.44
C VAL A 12 16.88 2.62 -15.29
N ASP A 13 17.95 3.07 -15.90
CA ASP A 13 18.33 4.49 -15.81
C ASP A 13 17.40 5.35 -16.67
N ILE A 14 16.44 6.01 -16.04
CA ILE A 14 15.50 6.96 -16.64
C ILE A 14 15.90 8.42 -16.44
N LYS A 15 17.09 8.68 -15.92
CA LYS A 15 17.56 10.02 -15.59
C LYS A 15 17.61 10.91 -16.82
N GLY A 16 16.98 12.09 -16.70
CA GLY A 16 16.94 13.07 -17.79
C GLY A 16 15.89 12.79 -18.86
N LEU A 17 15.04 11.76 -18.70
CA LEU A 17 13.85 11.57 -19.52
C LEU A 17 12.69 12.37 -18.92
N ASP A 18 11.97 13.08 -19.76
CA ASP A 18 10.72 13.76 -19.36
C ASP A 18 9.58 12.73 -19.26
N PRO A 19 8.78 12.71 -18.19
CA PRO A 19 7.71 11.73 -18.02
C PRO A 19 6.64 11.77 -19.11
N GLU A 20 6.25 12.94 -19.58
CA GLU A 20 5.23 13.07 -20.63
C GLU A 20 5.76 12.55 -21.98
N GLU A 21 7.01 12.87 -22.32
CA GLU A 21 7.69 12.33 -23.51
C GLU A 21 7.89 10.82 -23.42
N MET A 22 8.18 10.30 -22.21
CA MET A 22 8.26 8.85 -21.98
C MET A 22 6.91 8.18 -22.24
N ALA A 23 5.84 8.75 -21.71
CA ALA A 23 4.48 8.20 -21.86
C ALA A 23 4.06 8.17 -23.33
N GLU A 24 4.31 9.24 -24.07
CA GLU A 24 4.04 9.32 -25.52
C GLU A 24 4.85 8.26 -26.29
N THR A 25 6.15 8.18 -26.03
CA THR A 25 7.05 7.25 -26.72
C THR A 25 6.64 5.79 -26.47
N LEU A 26 6.34 5.41 -25.23
CA LEU A 26 5.87 4.07 -24.88
C LEU A 26 4.53 3.74 -25.57
N THR A 27 3.63 4.71 -25.63
CA THR A 27 2.33 4.55 -26.29
C THR A 27 2.50 4.30 -27.79
N ILE A 28 3.38 5.06 -28.46
CA ILE A 28 3.71 4.87 -29.90
C ILE A 28 4.35 3.50 -30.12
N ASP A 29 5.15 3.02 -29.19
CA ASP A 29 5.84 1.71 -29.27
C ASP A 29 4.93 0.52 -28.93
N GLY A 30 3.66 0.78 -28.63
CA GLY A 30 2.63 -0.24 -28.38
C GLY A 30 2.44 -0.64 -26.92
N ILE A 31 2.89 0.19 -26.00
CA ILE A 31 2.66 0.07 -24.55
C ILE A 31 1.86 1.29 -24.07
N PRO A 32 0.53 1.30 -24.21
CA PRO A 32 -0.27 2.49 -23.97
C PRO A 32 -0.18 2.98 -22.52
N VAL A 33 0.11 4.26 -22.34
CA VAL A 33 0.00 5.00 -21.09
C VAL A 33 -1.30 5.79 -21.11
N GLU A 34 -2.27 5.38 -20.33
CA GLU A 34 -3.59 6.02 -20.23
C GLU A 34 -3.52 7.38 -19.54
N ARG A 35 -2.74 7.46 -18.47
CA ARG A 35 -2.58 8.67 -17.66
C ARG A 35 -1.19 8.77 -17.06
N VAL A 36 -0.71 10.01 -16.95
CA VAL A 36 0.45 10.37 -16.13
C VAL A 36 -0.07 11.01 -14.85
N ILE A 37 0.22 10.41 -13.71
CA ILE A 37 -0.31 10.79 -12.40
C ILE A 37 0.83 11.38 -11.57
N TYR A 38 0.58 12.54 -10.98
CA TYR A 38 1.47 13.24 -10.05
C TYR A 38 0.83 13.22 -8.65
N PRO A 39 1.15 12.25 -7.78
CA PRO A 39 0.45 12.05 -6.49
C PRO A 39 0.49 13.26 -5.56
N GLY A 40 1.59 13.99 -5.57
CA GLY A 40 1.79 15.18 -4.74
C GLY A 40 1.33 16.49 -5.35
N LYS A 41 0.65 16.45 -6.50
CA LYS A 41 0.16 17.69 -7.15
C LYS A 41 -0.77 18.48 -6.24
N GLY A 42 -0.42 19.73 -5.97
CA GLY A 42 -1.19 20.62 -5.11
C GLY A 42 -0.88 20.48 -3.62
N ILE A 43 0.09 19.64 -3.22
CA ILE A 43 0.54 19.50 -1.83
C ILE A 43 1.91 20.18 -1.68
N SER A 44 2.04 21.11 -0.75
CA SER A 44 3.34 21.68 -0.36
C SER A 44 3.29 22.27 1.04
N GLY A 45 4.41 22.29 1.76
CA GLY A 45 4.49 22.85 3.10
C GLY A 45 3.72 22.08 4.17
N VAL A 46 3.45 20.79 3.92
CA VAL A 46 2.85 19.86 4.87
C VAL A 46 3.97 19.07 5.54
N VAL A 47 3.97 19.02 6.86
CA VAL A 47 4.97 18.28 7.66
C VAL A 47 4.28 17.33 8.63
N THR A 48 5.02 16.38 9.16
CA THR A 48 4.56 15.53 10.26
C THR A 48 4.60 16.31 11.57
N GLY A 49 3.53 16.25 12.37
CA GLY A 49 3.48 16.90 13.66
C GLY A 49 2.93 15.97 14.75
N LYS A 50 3.43 16.14 15.99
CA LYS A 50 2.94 15.42 17.17
C LYS A 50 2.06 16.32 18.02
N ILE A 51 0.87 15.88 18.34
CA ILE A 51 -0.06 16.59 19.23
C ILE A 51 0.47 16.47 20.67
N LEU A 52 0.85 17.59 21.28
CA LEU A 52 1.38 17.65 22.64
C LEU A 52 0.28 17.82 23.69
N SER A 53 -0.76 18.61 23.38
CA SER A 53 -1.93 18.81 24.25
C SER A 53 -3.18 19.08 23.44
N VAL A 54 -4.34 18.80 24.04
CA VAL A 54 -5.67 19.06 23.48
C VAL A 54 -6.51 19.76 24.57
N GLU A 55 -6.97 20.99 24.29
CA GLU A 55 -7.74 21.82 25.20
C GLU A 55 -9.09 22.19 24.60
N LYS A 56 -10.10 22.43 25.46
CA LYS A 56 -11.41 22.92 25.01
C LYS A 56 -11.31 24.34 24.49
N HIS A 57 -11.98 24.61 23.38
CA HIS A 57 -12.07 25.96 22.86
C HIS A 57 -13.01 26.83 23.76
N PRO A 58 -12.59 28.06 24.19
CA PRO A 58 -13.36 28.85 25.14
C PRO A 58 -14.70 29.36 24.58
N ASN A 59 -14.81 29.51 23.27
CA ASN A 59 -15.97 30.16 22.62
C ASN A 59 -16.68 29.21 21.61
N ALA A 60 -16.40 27.90 21.62
CA ALA A 60 -17.02 26.98 20.66
C ALA A 60 -16.98 25.54 21.14
N ASP A 61 -18.15 24.91 21.34
CA ASP A 61 -18.29 23.53 21.85
C ASP A 61 -17.75 22.44 20.92
N LYS A 62 -17.69 22.72 19.62
CA LYS A 62 -17.23 21.75 18.59
C LYS A 62 -15.78 21.94 18.17
N LEU A 63 -15.07 22.89 18.78
CA LEU A 63 -13.67 23.14 18.47
C LEU A 63 -12.78 22.77 19.66
N VAL A 64 -11.56 22.36 19.33
CA VAL A 64 -10.48 22.15 20.30
C VAL A 64 -9.24 22.90 19.87
N ILE A 65 -8.42 23.26 20.85
CA ILE A 65 -7.12 23.88 20.66
C ILE A 65 -6.07 22.81 20.88
N CYS A 66 -5.19 22.63 19.91
CA CYS A 66 -4.10 21.66 19.97
C CYS A 66 -2.76 22.40 19.93
N HIS A 67 -1.83 22.03 20.80
CA HIS A 67 -0.42 22.40 20.66
C HIS A 67 0.28 21.26 19.95
N VAL A 68 0.96 21.59 18.84
CA VAL A 68 1.55 20.58 17.94
C VAL A 68 3.04 20.87 17.76
N ASP A 69 3.87 19.89 18.08
CA ASP A 69 5.29 19.88 17.74
C ASP A 69 5.40 19.53 16.26
N VAL A 70 6.02 20.40 15.49
CA VAL A 70 6.27 20.23 14.03
C VAL A 70 7.76 20.16 13.72
N GLY A 71 8.58 19.74 14.68
CA GLY A 71 10.04 19.65 14.55
C GLY A 71 10.76 21.01 14.58
N ARG A 72 10.10 22.05 15.12
CA ARG A 72 10.66 23.39 15.36
C ARG A 72 10.91 23.62 16.84
N PRO A 73 11.75 24.60 17.23
CA PRO A 73 11.98 24.88 18.66
C PRO A 73 10.70 25.12 19.47
N ASP A 74 9.75 25.83 18.88
CA ASP A 74 8.47 26.12 19.50
C ASP A 74 7.34 25.30 18.84
N SER A 75 6.43 24.75 19.65
CA SER A 75 5.19 24.15 19.17
C SER A 75 4.27 25.21 18.59
N ILE A 76 3.42 24.80 17.66
CA ILE A 76 2.40 25.69 17.07
C ILE A 76 1.02 25.38 17.62
N GLN A 77 0.21 26.40 17.76
CA GLN A 77 -1.20 26.28 18.15
C GLN A 77 -2.07 26.09 16.92
N ILE A 78 -2.91 25.07 16.91
CA ILE A 78 -3.88 24.80 15.84
C ILE A 78 -5.25 24.59 16.45
N VAL A 79 -6.26 25.26 15.90
CA VAL A 79 -7.67 25.06 16.25
C VAL A 79 -8.30 24.13 15.22
N THR A 80 -8.99 23.10 15.68
CA THR A 80 -9.65 22.13 14.79
C THR A 80 -11.02 21.71 15.32
N GLY A 81 -11.90 21.31 14.40
CA GLY A 81 -13.19 20.66 14.69
C GLY A 81 -13.16 19.14 14.54
N ALA A 82 -12.01 18.54 14.28
CA ALA A 82 -11.90 17.09 14.16
C ALA A 82 -12.16 16.41 15.52
N ASN A 83 -12.90 15.31 15.48
CA ASN A 83 -13.32 14.56 16.68
C ASN A 83 -12.35 13.47 17.11
N ASN A 84 -11.36 13.16 16.28
CA ASN A 84 -10.39 12.07 16.49
C ASN A 84 -9.01 12.54 16.99
N VAL A 85 -8.89 13.81 17.43
CA VAL A 85 -7.65 14.35 17.99
C VAL A 85 -7.42 13.86 19.43
N LYS A 86 -6.19 13.42 19.69
CA LYS A 86 -5.73 13.01 21.03
C LYS A 86 -4.27 13.38 21.20
N GLU A 87 -3.87 13.64 22.44
CA GLU A 87 -2.46 13.81 22.79
C GLU A 87 -1.63 12.59 22.42
N GLY A 88 -0.41 12.83 21.94
CA GLY A 88 0.55 11.81 21.51
C GLY A 88 0.39 11.34 20.06
N LEU A 89 -0.71 11.65 19.37
CA LEU A 89 -0.90 11.27 17.97
C LEU A 89 0.04 12.06 17.05
N ILE A 90 0.50 11.38 15.99
CA ILE A 90 1.25 12.01 14.90
C ILE A 90 0.31 12.21 13.71
N VAL A 91 0.34 13.39 13.12
CA VAL A 91 -0.61 13.84 12.10
C VAL A 91 0.08 14.67 11.02
N PRO A 92 -0.45 14.75 9.78
CA PRO A 92 0.02 15.71 8.81
C PRO A 92 -0.47 17.12 9.17
N VAL A 93 0.44 18.08 9.12
CA VAL A 93 0.21 19.49 9.46
C VAL A 93 0.59 20.39 8.30
N ALA A 94 -0.39 21.01 7.69
CA ALA A 94 -0.19 22.10 6.74
C ALA A 94 0.17 23.38 7.50
N LEU A 95 1.38 23.86 7.28
CA LEU A 95 1.90 25.08 7.91
C LEU A 95 1.31 26.35 7.26
N ASP A 96 1.55 27.51 7.87
CA ASP A 96 1.24 28.80 7.23
C ASP A 96 1.94 28.90 5.87
N GLY A 97 1.19 29.22 4.82
CA GLY A 97 1.66 29.25 3.44
C GLY A 97 1.62 27.93 2.69
N ALA A 98 1.32 26.81 3.35
CA ALA A 98 1.17 25.49 2.72
C ALA A 98 0.03 25.49 1.69
N HIS A 99 0.13 24.59 0.71
CA HIS A 99 -0.92 24.32 -0.27
C HIS A 99 -1.48 22.91 -0.10
N VAL A 100 -2.79 22.77 -0.22
CA VAL A 100 -3.50 21.48 -0.21
C VAL A 100 -4.55 21.44 -1.32
N PRO A 101 -4.82 20.29 -1.94
CA PRO A 101 -5.75 20.18 -3.06
C PRO A 101 -7.22 20.24 -2.66
N ALA A 102 -7.55 20.12 -1.36
CA ALA A 102 -8.91 20.23 -0.86
C ALA A 102 -8.96 20.80 0.56
N LYS A 103 -10.11 21.33 0.96
CA LYS A 103 -10.36 21.81 2.31
C LYS A 103 -11.81 21.51 2.71
N HIS A 104 -12.01 21.17 3.97
CA HIS A 104 -13.36 21.01 4.51
C HIS A 104 -14.13 22.34 4.46
N ASP A 105 -15.32 22.30 3.86
CA ASP A 105 -16.20 23.47 3.71
C ASP A 105 -17.67 23.04 3.86
N ALA A 106 -18.25 23.40 4.98
CA ALA A 106 -19.64 23.06 5.31
C ALA A 106 -20.68 23.66 4.34
N GLY A 107 -20.30 24.66 3.54
CA GLY A 107 -21.16 25.27 2.52
C GLY A 107 -21.13 24.57 1.17
N THR A 108 -20.23 23.60 0.99
CA THR A 108 -20.07 22.86 -0.27
C THR A 108 -20.80 21.51 -0.19
N PRO A 109 -21.60 21.14 -1.22
CA PRO A 109 -22.15 19.78 -1.32
C PRO A 109 -21.03 18.73 -1.24
N GLY A 110 -21.17 17.76 -0.32
CA GLY A 110 -20.14 16.75 -0.06
C GLY A 110 -19.09 17.18 0.98
N GLY A 111 -19.15 18.41 1.52
CA GLY A 111 -18.32 18.84 2.65
C GLY A 111 -16.86 19.18 2.31
N LEU A 112 -16.43 19.07 1.04
CA LEU A 112 -15.07 19.39 0.60
C LEU A 112 -15.08 20.37 -0.57
N LYS A 113 -14.30 21.42 -0.45
CA LYS A 113 -13.97 22.35 -1.54
C LYS A 113 -12.63 21.95 -2.13
N TYR A 114 -12.60 21.66 -3.43
CA TYR A 114 -11.40 21.30 -4.18
C TYR A 114 -10.76 22.51 -4.86
N GLY A 115 -9.46 22.47 -5.05
CA GLY A 115 -8.69 23.48 -5.76
C GLY A 115 -7.31 23.65 -5.12
N ASP A 116 -6.52 24.59 -5.63
CA ASP A 116 -5.26 25.00 -5.00
C ASP A 116 -5.56 25.91 -3.78
N ILE A 117 -5.60 25.31 -2.60
CA ILE A 117 -6.00 25.98 -1.37
C ILE A 117 -4.76 26.33 -0.56
N LYS A 118 -4.46 27.60 -0.47
CA LYS A 118 -3.38 28.10 0.39
C LYS A 118 -3.84 28.21 1.84
N ILE A 119 -3.16 27.50 2.73
CA ILE A 119 -3.39 27.58 4.17
C ILE A 119 -2.76 28.87 4.72
N LYS A 120 -3.51 29.58 5.55
CA LYS A 120 -3.06 30.83 6.18
C LYS A 120 -3.28 30.75 7.68
N ALA A 121 -2.30 31.21 8.42
CA ALA A 121 -2.50 31.50 9.85
C ALA A 121 -3.64 32.51 10.02
N GLY A 122 -4.47 32.29 11.01
CA GLY A 122 -5.65 33.10 11.22
C GLY A 122 -6.26 32.91 12.61
N GLU A 123 -7.49 33.34 12.78
CA GLU A 123 -8.25 33.19 14.03
C GLU A 123 -9.54 32.42 13.77
N LEU A 124 -9.84 31.42 14.59
CA LEU A 124 -11.12 30.72 14.64
C LEU A 124 -11.82 31.07 15.96
N ARG A 125 -12.95 31.73 15.85
CA ARG A 125 -13.74 32.17 17.04
C ARG A 125 -12.91 32.91 18.09
N GLY A 126 -11.94 33.75 17.65
CA GLY A 126 -11.10 34.55 18.54
C GLY A 126 -9.86 33.85 19.08
N VAL A 127 -9.56 32.63 18.62
CA VAL A 127 -8.36 31.89 18.99
C VAL A 127 -7.47 31.72 17.77
N LYS A 128 -6.17 32.02 17.90
CA LYS A 128 -5.17 31.93 16.83
C LYS A 128 -4.95 30.49 16.44
N SER A 129 -4.85 30.25 15.13
CA SER A 129 -4.47 28.96 14.53
C SER A 129 -3.36 29.19 13.51
N ALA A 130 -2.19 28.57 13.73
CA ALA A 130 -0.99 28.78 12.92
C ALA A 130 -0.82 27.77 11.78
N GLY A 131 -1.86 26.97 11.50
CA GLY A 131 -1.84 25.94 10.48
C GLY A 131 -3.12 25.10 10.51
N MET A 132 -3.09 23.96 9.81
CA MET A 132 -4.20 23.02 9.71
C MET A 132 -3.70 21.59 9.83
N MET A 133 -4.28 20.78 10.70
CA MET A 133 -4.12 19.32 10.67
C MET A 133 -5.02 18.75 9.58
N CYS A 134 -4.45 17.92 8.70
CA CYS A 134 -5.13 17.49 7.49
C CYS A 134 -5.73 16.09 7.59
N SER A 135 -6.89 15.90 6.99
CA SER A 135 -7.44 14.59 6.66
C SER A 135 -6.78 14.03 5.40
N CYS A 136 -6.97 12.74 5.14
CA CYS A 136 -6.51 12.08 3.92
C CYS A 136 -7.14 12.72 2.67
N SER A 137 -8.44 12.99 2.73
CA SER A 137 -9.20 13.61 1.64
C SER A 137 -8.80 15.07 1.37
N GLU A 138 -8.43 15.86 2.40
CA GLU A 138 -7.91 17.23 2.21
C GLU A 138 -6.54 17.22 1.51
N LEU A 139 -5.77 16.15 1.69
CA LEU A 139 -4.52 15.91 0.97
C LEU A 139 -4.73 15.29 -0.42
N GLY A 140 -5.99 15.05 -0.84
CA GLY A 140 -6.29 14.43 -2.13
C GLY A 140 -5.84 12.99 -2.28
N LEU A 141 -5.59 12.30 -1.16
CA LEU A 141 -5.13 10.93 -1.13
C LEU A 141 -6.30 9.95 -1.08
N ASP A 142 -6.14 8.76 -1.68
CA ASP A 142 -7.14 7.69 -1.61
C ASP A 142 -7.09 7.01 -0.23
N GLU A 143 -8.13 7.24 0.58
CA GLU A 143 -8.26 6.68 1.92
C GLU A 143 -8.20 5.15 1.98
N ASN A 144 -8.57 4.48 0.89
CA ASN A 144 -8.52 3.02 0.82
C ASN A 144 -7.08 2.48 0.82
N LEU A 145 -6.10 3.30 0.42
CA LEU A 145 -4.69 2.92 0.38
C LEU A 145 -3.96 3.15 1.71
N PHE A 146 -4.62 3.79 2.70
CA PHE A 146 -4.00 4.10 4.00
C PHE A 146 -4.68 3.32 5.13
N PRO A 147 -4.03 2.27 5.68
CA PRO A 147 -4.58 1.49 6.78
C PRO A 147 -4.86 2.37 8.00
N GLY A 148 -6.02 2.17 8.64
CA GLY A 148 -6.39 2.88 9.89
C GLY A 148 -6.79 4.35 9.72
N VAL A 149 -6.88 4.86 8.49
CA VAL A 149 -7.41 6.22 8.26
C VAL A 149 -8.91 6.22 8.57
N ASN A 150 -9.30 7.16 9.42
CA ASN A 150 -10.71 7.44 9.68
C ASN A 150 -11.25 8.36 8.57
N LYS A 151 -12.33 7.95 7.91
CA LYS A 151 -12.98 8.75 6.85
C LYS A 151 -13.52 10.10 7.35
N GLU A 152 -13.81 10.19 8.65
CA GLU A 152 -14.31 11.42 9.28
C GLU A 152 -13.30 11.94 10.31
N GLY A 153 -12.24 12.60 9.86
CA GLY A 153 -11.29 13.21 10.79
C GLY A 153 -9.91 13.43 10.18
N ILE A 154 -8.98 13.88 11.00
CA ILE A 154 -7.59 14.05 10.56
C ILE A 154 -6.94 12.67 10.31
N MET A 155 -6.00 12.64 9.38
CA MET A 155 -5.17 11.47 9.12
C MET A 155 -4.25 11.22 10.32
N ILE A 156 -4.24 9.98 10.83
CA ILE A 156 -3.33 9.58 11.90
C ILE A 156 -2.17 8.80 11.27
N LEU A 157 -0.97 9.25 11.55
CA LEU A 157 0.26 8.61 11.08
C LEU A 157 0.74 7.55 12.08
N PRO A 158 1.57 6.60 11.67
CA PRO A 158 2.18 5.63 12.58
C PRO A 158 2.91 6.29 13.74
N ALA A 159 2.83 5.67 14.92
CA ALA A 159 3.38 6.22 16.16
C ALA A 159 4.91 6.39 16.15
N ASP A 160 5.60 5.66 15.28
CA ASP A 160 7.05 5.72 15.07
C ASP A 160 7.48 6.72 13.99
N THR A 161 6.54 7.45 13.39
CA THR A 161 6.85 8.48 12.39
C THR A 161 7.65 9.60 13.01
N GLN A 162 8.77 9.95 12.39
CA GLN A 162 9.59 11.09 12.83
C GLN A 162 8.81 12.39 12.67
N VAL A 163 8.87 13.27 13.67
CA VAL A 163 8.23 14.60 13.68
C VAL A 163 9.07 15.61 12.87
N GLY A 164 8.38 16.53 12.19
CA GLY A 164 9.03 17.59 11.41
C GLY A 164 9.51 17.16 10.02
N VAL A 165 9.19 15.92 9.61
CA VAL A 165 9.52 15.43 8.25
C VAL A 165 8.54 16.00 7.24
N ASP A 166 9.04 16.40 6.08
CA ASP A 166 8.21 16.79 4.96
C ASP A 166 7.32 15.62 4.51
N PHE A 167 6.00 15.86 4.48
CA PHE A 167 5.00 14.83 4.18
C PHE A 167 5.12 14.30 2.75
N HIS A 168 5.52 15.18 1.82
CA HIS A 168 5.72 14.84 0.43
C HIS A 168 6.86 13.83 0.26
N THR A 169 7.98 14.07 0.98
CA THR A 169 9.12 13.16 1.01
C THR A 169 8.80 11.84 1.71
N LEU A 170 8.06 11.89 2.84
CA LEU A 170 7.72 10.69 3.62
C LEU A 170 6.92 9.66 2.82
N TYR A 171 6.00 10.12 1.99
CA TYR A 171 5.08 9.27 1.22
C TYR A 171 5.45 9.13 -0.26
N ASP A 172 6.66 9.55 -0.66
CA ASP A 172 7.13 9.52 -2.05
C ASP A 172 6.15 10.22 -3.02
N LEU A 173 5.52 11.33 -2.59
CA LEU A 173 4.55 12.05 -3.39
C LEU A 173 5.19 12.86 -4.55
N ASP A 174 6.52 12.93 -4.58
CA ASP A 174 7.34 13.44 -5.69
C ASP A 174 7.50 12.41 -6.83
N ASP A 175 6.88 11.24 -6.68
CA ASP A 175 6.85 10.21 -7.74
C ASP A 175 5.97 10.64 -8.92
N VAL A 176 6.21 10.02 -10.06
CA VAL A 176 5.33 10.06 -11.22
C VAL A 176 4.86 8.64 -11.50
N ILE A 177 3.57 8.45 -11.67
CA ILE A 177 2.97 7.13 -11.87
C ILE A 177 2.35 7.08 -13.27
N PHE A 178 2.74 6.09 -14.05
CA PHE A 178 2.06 5.76 -15.30
C PHE A 178 0.95 4.76 -15.04
N GLU A 179 -0.27 5.10 -15.41
CA GLU A 179 -1.37 4.15 -15.50
C GLU A 179 -1.34 3.51 -16.88
N MET A 180 -0.99 2.23 -16.91
CA MET A 180 -0.76 1.47 -18.15
C MET A 180 -2.01 0.68 -18.54
N GLU A 181 -2.39 0.74 -19.82
CA GLU A 181 -3.36 -0.17 -20.42
C GLU A 181 -2.64 -1.28 -21.19
N LEU A 182 -2.27 -2.35 -20.48
CA LEU A 182 -1.53 -3.47 -21.08
C LEU A 182 -2.45 -4.41 -21.82
N THR A 183 -2.13 -4.67 -23.08
CA THR A 183 -2.87 -5.62 -23.93
C THR A 183 -2.58 -7.07 -23.53
N ALA A 184 -3.49 -8.00 -23.85
CA ALA A 184 -3.38 -9.40 -23.45
C ALA A 184 -2.12 -10.12 -23.97
N ASN A 185 -1.52 -9.66 -25.05
CA ASN A 185 -0.27 -10.18 -25.61
C ASN A 185 0.99 -9.66 -24.92
N ARG A 186 0.88 -8.70 -23.99
CA ARG A 186 1.97 -8.08 -23.25
C ARG A 186 1.95 -8.42 -21.77
N ALA A 187 1.67 -9.69 -21.46
CA ALA A 187 1.71 -10.21 -20.08
C ALA A 187 3.09 -10.05 -19.40
N ASP A 188 4.17 -9.99 -20.17
CA ASP A 188 5.53 -9.71 -19.73
C ASP A 188 5.65 -8.35 -19.02
N CYS A 189 4.85 -7.36 -19.42
CA CYS A 189 4.83 -6.01 -18.85
C CYS A 189 4.01 -5.89 -17.55
N PHE A 190 3.32 -6.96 -17.09
CA PHE A 190 2.62 -6.97 -15.79
C PHE A 190 3.57 -7.12 -14.59
N SER A 191 4.76 -6.50 -14.68
CA SER A 191 5.73 -6.43 -13.57
C SER A 191 6.68 -5.25 -13.76
N MET A 192 7.27 -4.80 -12.66
CA MET A 192 8.25 -3.70 -12.69
C MET A 192 9.51 -4.10 -13.49
N ILE A 193 9.94 -5.36 -13.37
CA ILE A 193 11.07 -5.88 -14.16
C ILE A 193 10.71 -5.94 -15.65
N GLY A 194 9.52 -6.41 -15.99
CA GLY A 194 9.07 -6.43 -17.38
C GLY A 194 9.01 -5.04 -17.99
N MET A 195 8.43 -4.07 -17.27
CA MET A 195 8.42 -2.67 -17.69
C MET A 195 9.82 -2.07 -17.79
N ALA A 196 10.73 -2.42 -16.88
CA ALA A 196 12.12 -1.96 -16.95
C ALA A 196 12.85 -2.49 -18.18
N LEU A 197 12.61 -3.75 -18.57
CA LEU A 197 13.16 -4.34 -19.78
C LEU A 197 12.63 -3.63 -21.04
N GLU A 198 11.33 -3.33 -21.07
CA GLU A 198 10.70 -2.61 -22.18
C GLU A 198 11.23 -1.18 -22.31
N VAL A 199 11.22 -0.42 -21.20
CA VAL A 199 11.79 0.93 -21.16
C VAL A 199 13.28 0.91 -21.54
N GLY A 200 14.02 -0.09 -21.07
CA GLY A 200 15.42 -0.28 -21.44
C GLY A 200 15.62 -0.50 -22.93
N ALA A 201 14.72 -1.25 -23.58
CA ALA A 201 14.76 -1.49 -25.01
C ALA A 201 14.39 -0.23 -25.83
N VAL A 202 13.28 0.41 -25.49
CA VAL A 202 12.76 1.59 -26.19
C VAL A 202 13.75 2.77 -26.11
N PHE A 203 14.23 3.08 -24.90
CA PHE A 203 15.13 4.21 -24.65
C PHE A 203 16.63 3.87 -24.76
N LYS A 204 16.96 2.62 -25.11
CA LYS A 204 18.35 2.10 -25.22
C LYS A 204 19.13 2.34 -23.92
N ARG A 205 18.52 2.04 -22.78
CA ARG A 205 19.09 2.20 -21.45
C ARG A 205 19.41 0.84 -20.82
N LYS A 206 20.45 0.83 -20.00
CA LYS A 206 20.86 -0.39 -19.27
C LYS A 206 19.85 -0.72 -18.18
N VAL A 207 19.41 -1.96 -18.13
CA VAL A 207 18.61 -2.51 -17.04
C VAL A 207 19.53 -3.21 -16.04
N THR A 208 19.26 -3.02 -14.76
CA THR A 208 19.95 -3.68 -13.65
C THR A 208 18.91 -4.42 -12.81
N LEU A 209 18.93 -5.74 -12.87
CA LEU A 209 18.01 -6.54 -12.08
C LEU A 209 18.44 -6.59 -10.60
N PRO A 210 17.48 -6.68 -9.66
CA PRO A 210 17.80 -6.79 -8.26
C PRO A 210 18.59 -8.08 -7.98
N SER A 211 19.59 -7.99 -7.11
CA SER A 211 20.35 -9.15 -6.68
C SER A 211 19.54 -9.97 -5.67
N ILE A 212 19.43 -11.27 -5.88
CA ILE A 212 18.76 -12.19 -4.96
C ILE A 212 19.82 -12.80 -4.04
N ASN A 213 20.02 -12.17 -2.87
CA ASN A 213 21.00 -12.62 -1.87
C ASN A 213 20.29 -13.12 -0.60
N GLY A 214 19.40 -14.10 -0.74
CA GLY A 214 18.75 -14.75 0.39
C GLY A 214 19.61 -15.92 0.91
N ALA A 215 20.13 -15.82 2.13
CA ALA A 215 20.72 -16.96 2.81
C ALA A 215 19.61 -17.86 3.36
N GLU A 216 19.58 -19.10 2.95
CA GLU A 216 18.75 -20.11 3.60
C GLU A 216 19.49 -20.61 4.84
N SER A 217 18.76 -20.72 5.96
CA SER A 217 19.30 -21.17 7.24
C SER A 217 18.31 -22.10 7.93
N GLY A 218 18.76 -22.79 8.94
CA GLY A 218 17.92 -23.70 9.71
C GLY A 218 17.95 -25.13 9.20
N MET A 219 16.93 -25.91 9.59
CA MET A 219 16.82 -27.33 9.23
C MET A 219 16.21 -27.49 7.82
N PRO A 220 16.59 -28.54 7.09
CA PRO A 220 15.97 -28.87 5.82
C PRO A 220 14.44 -28.95 5.92
N ILE A 221 13.74 -28.53 4.85
CA ILE A 221 12.28 -28.53 4.80
C ILE A 221 11.67 -29.95 4.76
N GLN A 222 12.47 -30.94 4.36
CA GLN A 222 12.03 -32.34 4.23
C GLN A 222 11.46 -32.86 5.56
N GLY A 223 10.24 -33.43 5.48
CA GLY A 223 9.52 -33.93 6.62
C GLY A 223 8.84 -32.84 7.50
N ARG A 224 8.96 -31.57 7.10
CA ARG A 224 8.37 -30.44 7.82
C ARG A 224 7.25 -29.78 7.01
N ALA A 225 7.42 -29.68 5.70
CA ALA A 225 6.37 -29.25 4.80
C ALA A 225 6.55 -29.96 3.43
N ALA A 226 5.44 -30.14 2.73
CA ALA A 226 5.44 -30.72 1.40
C ALA A 226 4.39 -30.04 0.51
N VAL A 227 4.63 -30.07 -0.80
CA VAL A 227 3.67 -29.65 -1.80
C VAL A 227 3.44 -30.76 -2.81
N HIS A 228 2.18 -30.96 -3.21
CA HIS A 228 1.76 -32.01 -4.13
C HIS A 228 0.92 -31.43 -5.28
N ILE A 229 0.98 -32.10 -6.42
CA ILE A 229 0.18 -31.77 -7.60
C ILE A 229 -0.57 -33.03 -8.02
N SER A 230 -1.90 -33.00 -7.95
CA SER A 230 -2.74 -34.14 -8.37
C SER A 230 -2.84 -34.29 -9.88
N ASP A 231 -2.81 -33.17 -10.63
CA ASP A 231 -2.90 -33.18 -12.09
C ASP A 231 -1.96 -32.13 -12.72
N ALA A 232 -0.86 -32.63 -13.27
CA ALA A 232 0.17 -31.79 -13.91
C ALA A 232 -0.28 -31.12 -15.21
N ARG A 233 -1.46 -31.45 -15.75
CA ARG A 233 -2.01 -30.75 -16.93
C ARG A 233 -2.47 -29.34 -16.56
N TYR A 234 -2.96 -29.14 -15.34
CA TYR A 234 -3.54 -27.88 -14.84
C TYR A 234 -2.59 -27.12 -13.91
N CYS A 235 -1.78 -27.83 -13.12
CA CYS A 235 -0.73 -27.22 -12.31
C CYS A 235 0.62 -27.85 -12.69
N LYS A 236 1.41 -27.14 -13.48
CA LYS A 236 2.71 -27.67 -13.99
C LYS A 236 3.83 -27.55 -12.96
N ARG A 237 3.71 -26.63 -12.03
CA ARG A 237 4.70 -26.38 -10.99
C ARG A 237 4.02 -25.77 -9.77
N PHE A 238 4.33 -26.32 -8.61
CA PHE A 238 3.94 -25.77 -7.32
C PHE A 238 5.15 -25.79 -6.39
N CYS A 239 5.49 -24.66 -5.79
CA CYS A 239 6.63 -24.52 -4.91
C CYS A 239 6.18 -23.91 -3.59
N GLY A 240 6.69 -24.46 -2.50
CA GLY A 240 6.51 -23.93 -1.14
C GLY A 240 7.85 -23.61 -0.51
N ARG A 241 7.86 -22.62 0.37
CA ARG A 241 9.00 -22.24 1.22
C ARG A 241 8.51 -21.98 2.63
N LEU A 242 9.18 -22.58 3.61
CA LEU A 242 8.88 -22.39 5.02
C LEU A 242 9.75 -21.27 5.60
N MET A 243 9.13 -20.31 6.23
CA MET A 243 9.79 -19.26 7.02
C MET A 243 9.32 -19.34 8.47
N GLU A 244 10.27 -19.37 9.41
CA GLU A 244 10.00 -19.51 10.84
C GLU A 244 10.49 -18.33 11.63
N ASN A 245 10.02 -18.20 12.86
CA ASN A 245 10.38 -17.14 13.81
C ASN A 245 10.14 -15.74 13.23
N ILE A 246 9.10 -15.59 12.43
CA ILE A 246 8.73 -14.29 11.87
C ILE A 246 8.17 -13.38 12.98
N LYS A 247 8.40 -12.09 12.81
CA LYS A 247 7.76 -11.06 13.62
C LYS A 247 6.76 -10.33 12.74
N MET A 248 5.49 -10.55 13.05
CA MET A 248 4.43 -9.79 12.40
C MET A 248 4.53 -8.31 12.76
N GLY A 249 4.30 -7.47 11.80
CA GLY A 249 4.36 -6.04 11.99
C GLY A 249 4.04 -5.25 10.71
N ARG A 250 4.21 -3.95 10.81
CA ARG A 250 4.08 -3.06 9.67
C ARG A 250 5.26 -3.24 8.70
N SER A 251 4.98 -3.08 7.43
CA SER A 251 6.02 -3.06 6.38
C SER A 251 6.89 -1.79 6.47
N PRO A 252 8.15 -1.84 6.01
CA PRO A 252 8.95 -0.64 5.85
C PRO A 252 8.26 0.38 4.95
N MET A 253 8.37 1.67 5.25
CA MET A 253 7.70 2.74 4.53
C MET A 253 7.96 2.71 3.01
N TRP A 254 9.19 2.42 2.60
CA TRP A 254 9.55 2.33 1.18
C TRP A 254 8.74 1.24 0.44
N MET A 255 8.46 0.10 1.10
CA MET A 255 7.64 -0.98 0.53
C MET A 255 6.17 -0.56 0.46
N GLU A 256 5.64 0.03 1.54
CA GLU A 256 4.27 0.55 1.56
C GLU A 256 4.05 1.62 0.48
N ASN A 257 5.01 2.54 0.28
CA ASN A 257 4.90 3.56 -0.76
C ASN A 257 4.86 2.94 -2.16
N ARG A 258 5.70 1.94 -2.44
CA ARG A 258 5.67 1.19 -3.71
C ARG A 258 4.36 0.42 -3.93
N LEU A 259 3.79 -0.14 -2.89
CA LEU A 259 2.47 -0.80 -2.97
C LEU A 259 1.38 0.22 -3.24
N ARG A 260 1.35 1.35 -2.51
CA ARG A 260 0.36 2.43 -2.71
C ARG A 260 0.44 3.01 -4.12
N SER A 261 1.64 3.26 -4.65
CA SER A 261 1.80 3.78 -6.01
C SER A 261 1.22 2.83 -7.07
N ASN A 262 1.15 1.54 -6.76
CA ASN A 262 0.51 0.51 -7.60
C ASN A 262 -0.96 0.25 -7.24
N GLY A 263 -1.56 1.04 -6.36
CA GLY A 263 -2.97 0.89 -5.96
C GLY A 263 -3.23 -0.27 -4.99
N ILE A 264 -2.19 -0.84 -4.37
CA ILE A 264 -2.31 -1.90 -3.38
C ILE A 264 -2.23 -1.31 -1.98
N ARG A 265 -3.25 -1.59 -1.16
CA ARG A 265 -3.27 -1.22 0.24
C ARG A 265 -2.30 -2.07 1.05
N PRO A 266 -1.34 -1.49 1.77
CA PRO A 266 -0.50 -2.22 2.71
C PRO A 266 -1.33 -2.86 3.84
N ILE A 267 -0.96 -4.07 4.26
CA ILE A 267 -1.65 -4.84 5.30
C ILE A 267 -0.70 -5.16 6.45
N ASN A 268 0.33 -5.96 6.18
CA ASN A 268 1.40 -6.33 7.11
C ASN A 268 2.64 -6.79 6.33
N ASN A 269 3.76 -6.86 7.00
CA ASN A 269 5.06 -7.15 6.37
C ASN A 269 5.13 -8.47 5.59
N ILE A 270 4.30 -9.45 5.88
CA ILE A 270 4.30 -10.75 5.17
C ILE A 270 3.46 -10.67 3.89
N VAL A 271 2.22 -10.20 4.02
CA VAL A 271 1.32 -10.04 2.86
C VAL A 271 1.87 -9.02 1.88
N ASP A 272 2.42 -7.91 2.41
CA ASP A 272 3.01 -6.85 1.60
C ASP A 272 4.26 -7.32 0.85
N ALA A 273 5.11 -8.16 1.47
CA ALA A 273 6.25 -8.76 0.78
C ALA A 273 5.80 -9.65 -0.38
N ALA A 274 4.73 -10.44 -0.22
CA ALA A 274 4.17 -11.24 -1.30
C ALA A 274 3.62 -10.38 -2.44
N ASN A 275 2.87 -9.32 -2.11
CA ASN A 275 2.36 -8.36 -3.09
C ASN A 275 3.49 -7.58 -3.79
N TYR A 276 4.52 -7.19 -3.03
CA TYR A 276 5.70 -6.53 -3.59
C TYR A 276 6.40 -7.41 -4.63
N VAL A 277 6.66 -8.69 -4.31
CA VAL A 277 7.28 -9.63 -5.24
C VAL A 277 6.39 -9.86 -6.47
N MET A 278 5.08 -9.99 -6.29
CA MET A 278 4.14 -10.08 -7.41
C MET A 278 4.27 -8.89 -8.36
N LEU A 279 4.32 -7.67 -7.84
CA LEU A 279 4.51 -6.46 -8.65
C LEU A 279 5.91 -6.39 -9.27
N GLU A 280 6.95 -6.81 -8.56
CA GLU A 280 8.33 -6.71 -9.04
C GLU A 280 8.61 -7.67 -10.19
N ILE A 281 8.21 -8.95 -10.06
CA ILE A 281 8.57 -10.02 -11.03
C ILE A 281 7.38 -10.61 -11.80
N GLY A 282 6.15 -10.19 -11.49
CA GLY A 282 4.94 -10.70 -12.15
C GLY A 282 4.48 -12.08 -11.68
N GLN A 283 5.04 -12.60 -10.58
CA GLN A 283 4.68 -13.92 -10.04
C GLN A 283 3.85 -13.76 -8.77
N PRO A 284 2.54 -14.07 -8.80
CA PRO A 284 1.72 -14.09 -7.60
C PRO A 284 2.22 -15.11 -6.58
N LEU A 285 2.18 -14.73 -5.31
CA LEU A 285 2.52 -15.55 -4.15
C LEU A 285 1.31 -15.59 -3.21
N HIS A 286 1.17 -16.69 -2.47
CA HIS A 286 0.25 -16.75 -1.35
C HIS A 286 1.00 -17.18 -0.09
N THR A 287 0.53 -16.72 1.06
CA THR A 287 1.12 -16.95 2.38
C THR A 287 0.11 -17.62 3.28
N TYR A 288 0.45 -18.81 3.78
CA TYR A 288 -0.37 -19.56 4.71
C TYR A 288 0.23 -19.50 6.11
N ASP A 289 -0.60 -19.35 7.12
CA ASP A 289 -0.20 -19.59 8.51
C ASP A 289 0.13 -21.08 8.65
N TYR A 290 1.40 -21.39 8.84
CA TYR A 290 1.89 -22.77 8.85
C TYR A 290 1.20 -23.64 9.91
N ASP A 291 0.89 -23.06 11.08
CA ASP A 291 0.25 -23.76 12.18
C ASP A 291 -1.25 -24.07 11.92
N LYS A 292 -1.83 -23.45 10.88
CA LYS A 292 -3.21 -23.67 10.43
C LYS A 292 -3.33 -24.62 9.24
N VAL A 293 -2.23 -25.02 8.61
CA VAL A 293 -2.22 -25.98 7.52
C VAL A 293 -2.11 -27.39 8.11
N GLU A 294 -3.21 -28.14 8.07
CA GLU A 294 -3.25 -29.48 8.66
C GLU A 294 -2.22 -30.41 7.99
N GLY A 295 -1.40 -31.08 8.82
CA GLY A 295 -0.32 -31.95 8.40
C GLY A 295 0.84 -31.26 7.65
N ASN A 296 0.84 -29.93 7.55
CA ASN A 296 1.88 -29.13 6.91
C ASN A 296 2.14 -29.49 5.44
N GLU A 297 1.13 -29.99 4.75
CA GLU A 297 1.17 -30.38 3.35
C GLU A 297 0.11 -29.60 2.57
N LEU A 298 0.47 -29.19 1.36
CA LEU A 298 -0.42 -28.50 0.45
C LEU A 298 -0.54 -29.27 -0.86
N THR A 299 -1.76 -29.56 -1.29
CA THR A 299 -2.04 -30.29 -2.53
C THR A 299 -2.85 -29.41 -3.47
N CYS A 300 -2.34 -29.21 -4.69
CA CYS A 300 -3.10 -28.63 -5.78
C CYS A 300 -3.95 -29.73 -6.43
N ARG A 301 -5.29 -29.62 -6.30
CA ARG A 301 -6.27 -30.59 -6.82
C ARG A 301 -7.54 -29.90 -7.30
N PHE A 302 -8.41 -30.64 -7.98
CA PHE A 302 -9.78 -30.17 -8.19
C PHE A 302 -10.60 -30.28 -6.90
N ALA A 303 -11.55 -29.35 -6.76
CA ALA A 303 -12.49 -29.38 -5.67
C ALA A 303 -13.42 -30.61 -5.74
N GLY A 304 -13.89 -31.06 -4.59
CA GLY A 304 -15.00 -32.00 -4.51
C GLY A 304 -16.33 -31.32 -4.83
N ASP A 305 -17.36 -32.14 -5.18
CA ASP A 305 -18.70 -31.60 -5.39
C ASP A 305 -19.26 -30.99 -4.11
N LYS A 306 -19.69 -29.70 -4.21
CA LYS A 306 -20.24 -28.91 -3.10
C LYS A 306 -19.27 -28.71 -1.92
N GLU A 307 -17.99 -28.82 -2.17
CA GLU A 307 -16.98 -28.45 -1.20
C GLU A 307 -17.10 -26.96 -0.89
N ASN A 308 -16.94 -26.57 0.37
CA ASN A 308 -17.13 -25.19 0.82
C ASN A 308 -15.81 -24.56 1.22
N LEU A 309 -15.63 -23.29 0.86
CA LEU A 309 -14.52 -22.48 1.33
C LEU A 309 -15.01 -21.07 1.68
N LYS A 310 -14.73 -20.63 2.89
CA LYS A 310 -14.86 -19.21 3.24
C LYS A 310 -13.56 -18.50 2.87
N THR A 311 -13.66 -17.60 1.90
CA THR A 311 -12.51 -16.85 1.38
C THR A 311 -12.18 -15.62 2.23
N LEU A 312 -10.98 -15.02 2.02
CA LEU A 312 -10.46 -13.86 2.78
C LEU A 312 -11.37 -12.64 2.75
N ASP A 313 -12.24 -12.51 1.77
CA ASP A 313 -13.28 -11.48 1.68
C ASP A 313 -14.50 -11.77 2.57
N GLY A 314 -14.47 -12.87 3.34
CA GLY A 314 -15.53 -13.30 4.25
C GLY A 314 -16.72 -13.99 3.56
N VAL A 315 -16.66 -14.21 2.25
CA VAL A 315 -17.74 -14.83 1.47
C VAL A 315 -17.62 -16.36 1.52
N GLU A 316 -18.71 -17.04 1.85
CA GLU A 316 -18.85 -18.49 1.74
C GLU A 316 -19.05 -18.88 0.26
N ARG A 317 -18.19 -19.75 -0.26
CA ARG A 317 -18.22 -20.20 -1.65
C ARG A 317 -18.44 -21.69 -1.72
N ILE A 318 -19.43 -22.10 -2.48
CA ILE A 318 -19.67 -23.50 -2.85
C ILE A 318 -18.86 -23.77 -4.11
N LEU A 319 -17.90 -24.66 -4.01
CA LEU A 319 -16.98 -24.98 -5.10
C LEU A 319 -17.57 -26.02 -6.03
N HIS A 320 -17.16 -25.95 -7.28
CA HIS A 320 -17.55 -26.91 -8.32
C HIS A 320 -16.37 -27.85 -8.62
N HIS A 321 -16.66 -29.07 -9.05
CA HIS A 321 -15.63 -30.08 -9.38
C HIS A 321 -14.64 -29.65 -10.48
N THR A 322 -14.87 -28.54 -11.16
CA THR A 322 -13.95 -27.93 -12.13
C THR A 322 -13.04 -26.87 -11.52
N ASP A 323 -13.29 -26.46 -10.28
CA ASP A 323 -12.50 -25.45 -9.62
C ASP A 323 -11.19 -26.05 -9.10
N LEU A 324 -10.08 -25.40 -9.40
CA LEU A 324 -8.77 -25.82 -8.88
C LEU A 324 -8.56 -25.19 -7.50
N VAL A 325 -8.21 -26.01 -6.52
CA VAL A 325 -7.97 -25.58 -5.14
C VAL A 325 -6.60 -26.01 -4.65
N ILE A 326 -6.12 -25.32 -3.63
CA ILE A 326 -5.05 -25.81 -2.76
C ILE A 326 -5.75 -26.32 -1.50
N ALA A 327 -5.48 -27.58 -1.15
CA ALA A 327 -6.01 -28.22 0.05
C ALA A 327 -4.89 -28.66 0.98
N ASP A 328 -5.16 -28.76 2.26
CA ASP A 328 -4.27 -29.32 3.26
C ASP A 328 -4.27 -30.87 3.26
N LYS A 329 -3.51 -31.50 4.15
CA LYS A 329 -3.45 -32.96 4.26
C LYS A 329 -4.77 -33.62 4.67
N ALA A 330 -5.63 -32.91 5.38
CA ALA A 330 -6.97 -33.37 5.74
C ALA A 330 -8.01 -33.14 4.66
N GLU A 331 -7.55 -32.76 3.45
CA GLU A 331 -8.37 -32.44 2.27
C GLU A 331 -9.23 -31.19 2.42
N ASN A 332 -9.00 -30.33 3.43
CA ASN A 332 -9.69 -29.07 3.55
C ASN A 332 -9.16 -28.06 2.52
N PRO A 333 -10.01 -27.38 1.73
CA PRO A 333 -9.55 -26.33 0.84
C PRO A 333 -9.07 -25.13 1.66
N VAL A 334 -7.88 -24.62 1.34
CA VAL A 334 -7.26 -23.45 1.98
C VAL A 334 -7.08 -22.30 1.00
N CYS A 335 -7.33 -22.52 -0.30
CA CYS A 335 -7.25 -21.49 -1.33
C CYS A 335 -7.97 -21.94 -2.60
N ILE A 336 -8.67 -21.03 -3.28
CA ILE A 336 -9.01 -21.22 -4.70
C ILE A 336 -7.75 -20.88 -5.47
N ALA A 337 -7.16 -21.87 -6.12
CA ALA A 337 -5.82 -21.80 -6.70
C ALA A 337 -5.68 -20.64 -7.70
N GLY A 338 -4.74 -19.72 -7.42
CA GLY A 338 -4.49 -18.54 -8.26
C GLY A 338 -5.56 -17.45 -8.19
N VAL A 339 -6.57 -17.58 -7.32
CA VAL A 339 -7.70 -16.63 -7.24
C VAL A 339 -7.79 -15.97 -5.86
N MET A 340 -8.07 -16.78 -4.80
CA MET A 340 -8.36 -16.22 -3.48
C MET A 340 -8.03 -17.19 -2.35
N GLY A 341 -7.31 -16.73 -1.35
CA GLY A 341 -7.00 -17.50 -0.15
C GLY A 341 -8.22 -17.77 0.72
N GLY A 342 -8.14 -18.86 1.50
CA GLY A 342 -9.14 -19.21 2.51
C GLY A 342 -8.88 -18.49 3.83
N LEU A 343 -9.97 -18.12 4.52
CA LEU A 343 -9.90 -17.49 5.85
C LEU A 343 -9.33 -18.45 6.91
N ASN A 344 -9.48 -19.77 6.71
CA ASN A 344 -9.02 -20.81 7.62
C ASN A 344 -7.48 -20.92 7.72
N SER A 345 -6.74 -20.39 6.73
CA SER A 345 -5.27 -20.39 6.70
C SER A 345 -4.64 -18.99 6.70
N GLU A 346 -5.45 -17.97 7.00
CA GLU A 346 -5.07 -16.56 6.98
C GLU A 346 -3.91 -16.23 7.94
N ILE A 347 -3.01 -15.37 7.48
CA ILE A 347 -1.96 -14.75 8.30
C ILE A 347 -2.61 -13.77 9.29
N THR A 348 -2.25 -13.90 10.57
CA THR A 348 -2.73 -13.04 11.65
C THR A 348 -1.55 -12.48 12.47
N ASP A 349 -1.83 -11.55 13.37
CA ASP A 349 -0.81 -10.99 14.28
C ASP A 349 -0.14 -12.05 15.19
N LYS A 350 -0.74 -13.24 15.29
CA LYS A 350 -0.23 -14.37 16.09
C LYS A 350 0.63 -15.33 15.30
N THR A 351 0.65 -15.20 13.97
CA THR A 351 1.41 -16.09 13.07
C THR A 351 2.90 -16.01 13.36
N LYS A 352 3.56 -17.15 13.52
CA LYS A 352 5.00 -17.26 13.81
C LYS A 352 5.77 -17.95 12.72
N SER A 353 5.09 -18.74 11.90
CA SER A 353 5.68 -19.46 10.78
C SER A 353 4.74 -19.38 9.57
N VAL A 354 5.33 -19.26 8.39
CA VAL A 354 4.60 -19.06 7.12
C VAL A 354 5.08 -20.08 6.10
N LEU A 355 4.14 -20.74 5.47
CA LEU A 355 4.38 -21.59 4.31
C LEU A 355 3.91 -20.92 3.02
#